data_9953559c97de25782f5bc772ea5b9637
#
_entry.id   9953559c97de25782f5bc772ea5b9637
#
_cell.length_a   1.000
_cell.length_b   1.000
_cell.length_c   1.000
_cell.angle_alpha   90.00
_cell.angle_beta   90.00
_cell.angle_gamma   90.00
#
_symmetry.space_group_name_H-M   'P 1'
#
loop_
_entity.id
_entity.type
_entity.pdbx_description
1 polymer ?
#
loop_
_entity_poly.entity_id
_entity_poly.type
_entity_poly.pdbx_seq_one_letter_code
_entity_poly.pdbx_strand_id
1 'polypeptide(L)'
;MTEISEILAKLDPKTRQRVQAAVEVETLKQKTPSIGLNLALKGGFGHGRQILVWGNKSAGKSSFCLQMIAEAQKEGKTCAWIDAEHSYSQEWAEKLGVNSDELIYSPAKTINDMVDVAQQLMEADVD
;
A
#
# COMPACT_ATOMS: atom_id res chain seq x y z
N MET A 1 19.58 29.43 -13.14
CA MET A 1 19.17 28.01 -13.27
C MET A 1 20.24 27.13 -12.63
N THR A 2 19.82 26.07 -11.99
CA THR A 2 20.77 25.10 -11.45
C THR A 2 21.31 24.21 -12.58
N GLU A 3 22.50 23.71 -12.46
CA GLU A 3 23.14 22.80 -13.42
C GLU A 3 22.23 21.59 -13.76
N ILE A 4 21.44 21.10 -12.79
CA ILE A 4 20.48 20.00 -12.97
C ILE A 4 19.38 20.37 -13.96
N SER A 5 18.78 21.56 -13.88
CA SER A 5 17.73 21.99 -14.82
C SER A 5 18.24 22.11 -16.25
N GLU A 6 19.50 22.50 -16.44
CA GLU A 6 20.13 22.55 -17.76
C GLU A 6 20.38 21.14 -18.33
N ILE A 7 20.75 20.18 -17.48
CA ILE A 7 20.91 18.79 -17.88
C ILE A 7 19.56 18.20 -18.29
N LEU A 8 18.51 18.40 -17.48
CA LEU A 8 17.17 17.91 -17.78
C LEU A 8 16.61 18.50 -19.09
N ALA A 9 16.94 19.77 -19.38
CA ALA A 9 16.51 20.42 -20.61
C ALA A 9 17.13 19.83 -21.88
N LYS A 10 18.29 19.17 -21.77
CA LYS A 10 19.00 18.53 -22.90
C LYS A 10 18.49 17.13 -23.23
N LEU A 11 17.65 16.54 -22.36
CA LEU A 11 17.09 15.21 -22.61
C LEU A 11 16.01 15.25 -23.70
N ASP A 12 15.90 14.17 -24.46
CA ASP A 12 14.80 13.99 -25.41
C ASP A 12 13.43 14.00 -24.68
N PRO A 13 12.33 14.37 -25.36
CA PRO A 13 11.02 14.53 -24.72
C PRO A 13 10.52 13.28 -23.99
N LYS A 14 10.81 12.09 -24.52
CA LYS A 14 10.37 10.82 -23.94
C LYS A 14 11.12 10.49 -22.64
N THR A 15 12.42 10.72 -22.62
CA THR A 15 13.27 10.53 -21.44
C THR A 15 13.00 11.61 -20.41
N ARG A 16 12.78 12.85 -20.83
CA ARG A 16 12.47 13.98 -19.93
C ARG A 16 11.19 13.77 -19.12
N GLN A 17 10.19 13.08 -19.66
CA GLN A 17 8.97 12.73 -18.90
C GLN A 17 9.20 11.72 -17.78
N ARG A 18 10.34 11.02 -17.79
CA ARG A 18 10.66 9.92 -16.86
C ARG A 18 11.66 10.32 -15.78
N VAL A 19 12.25 11.50 -15.90
CA VAL A 19 13.30 11.97 -14.99
C VAL A 19 12.92 13.33 -14.41
N GLN A 20 13.26 13.53 -13.15
CA GLN A 20 13.02 14.80 -12.44
C GLN A 20 14.13 15.03 -11.42
N ALA A 21 14.27 16.25 -10.95
CA ALA A 21 15.19 16.55 -9.85
C ALA A 21 14.73 15.85 -8.56
N ALA A 22 15.67 15.36 -7.75
CA ALA A 22 15.33 14.64 -6.52
C ALA A 22 14.53 15.48 -5.51
N VAL A 23 14.68 16.80 -5.55
CA VAL A 23 13.91 17.73 -4.70
C VAL A 23 12.42 17.81 -5.12
N GLU A 24 12.10 17.44 -6.36
CA GLU A 24 10.74 17.45 -6.91
C GLU A 24 10.00 16.12 -6.70
N VAL A 25 10.68 15.12 -6.12
CA VAL A 25 10.06 13.81 -5.87
C VAL A 25 9.12 13.91 -4.68
N GLU A 26 7.83 13.95 -4.96
CA GLU A 26 6.80 13.82 -3.93
C GLU A 26 6.67 12.35 -3.51
N THR A 27 6.75 12.11 -2.22
CA THR A 27 6.46 10.79 -1.67
C THR A 27 4.98 10.73 -1.31
N LEU A 28 4.19 10.06 -2.14
CA LEU A 28 2.80 9.77 -1.80
C LEU A 28 2.74 8.91 -0.54
N LYS A 29 1.79 9.22 0.34
CA LYS A 29 1.65 8.57 1.64
C LYS A 29 0.26 7.93 1.78
N GLN A 30 0.26 6.71 2.32
CA GLN A 30 -0.97 6.06 2.78
C GLN A 30 -1.16 6.35 4.26
N LYS A 31 -2.25 6.99 4.61
CA LYS A 31 -2.61 7.23 6.01
C LYS A 31 -2.86 5.92 6.76
N THR A 32 -2.46 5.90 8.01
CA THR A 32 -2.77 4.81 8.93
C THR A 32 -4.00 5.15 9.78
N PRO A 33 -4.63 4.18 10.43
CA PRO A 33 -5.73 4.44 11.37
C PRO A 33 -5.29 5.16 12.65
N SER A 34 -3.99 5.30 12.86
CA SER A 34 -3.42 5.91 14.07
C SER A 34 -2.89 7.33 13.80
N ILE A 35 -3.48 8.32 14.47
CA ILE A 35 -3.01 9.71 14.40
C ILE A 35 -1.56 9.83 14.85
N GLY A 36 -1.18 9.16 15.95
CA GLY A 36 0.19 9.19 16.46
C GLY A 36 1.20 8.60 15.47
N LEU A 37 0.84 7.48 14.81
CA LEU A 37 1.69 6.88 13.80
C LEU A 37 1.80 7.77 12.55
N ASN A 38 0.72 8.41 12.14
CA ASN A 38 0.73 9.35 11.02
C ASN A 38 1.64 10.56 11.30
N LEU A 39 1.61 11.08 12.53
CA LEU A 39 2.53 12.16 12.93
C LEU A 39 4.00 11.70 12.92
N ALA A 40 4.29 10.53 13.49
CA ALA A 40 5.63 9.97 13.51
C ALA A 40 6.19 9.69 12.10
N LEU A 41 5.33 9.24 11.18
CA LEU A 41 5.68 8.93 9.79
C LEU A 41 5.52 10.14 8.84
N LYS A 42 5.23 11.32 9.38
CA LYS A 42 4.99 12.53 8.58
C LYS A 42 3.94 12.33 7.48
N GLY A 43 2.80 11.77 7.85
CA GLY A 43 1.63 11.59 6.98
C GLY A 43 1.23 10.15 6.68
N GLY A 44 2.01 9.16 7.09
CA GLY A 44 1.70 7.74 6.87
C GLY A 44 2.81 6.95 6.21
N PHE A 45 2.50 5.75 5.75
CA PHE A 45 3.45 4.90 5.01
C PHE A 45 3.66 5.40 3.58
N GLY A 46 4.90 5.32 3.09
CA GLY A 46 5.20 5.64 1.69
C GLY A 46 4.58 4.61 0.73
N HIS A 47 4.02 5.09 -0.38
CA HIS A 47 3.55 4.22 -1.45
C HIS A 47 4.69 3.40 -2.07
N GLY A 48 4.38 2.22 -2.61
CA GLY A 48 5.36 1.32 -3.21
C GLY A 48 6.37 0.74 -2.22
N ARG A 49 6.03 0.69 -0.93
CA ARG A 49 6.88 0.14 0.13
C ARG A 49 6.29 -1.13 0.71
N GLN A 50 7.16 -2.05 1.07
CA GLN A 50 6.80 -3.22 1.86
C GLN A 50 6.84 -2.84 3.34
N ILE A 51 5.76 -3.11 4.05
CA ILE A 51 5.63 -2.84 5.48
C ILE A 51 5.49 -4.16 6.22
N LEU A 52 6.42 -4.43 7.12
CA LEU A 52 6.36 -5.59 8.00
C LEU A 52 5.68 -5.22 9.32
N VAL A 53 4.55 -5.86 9.61
CA VAL A 53 3.86 -5.74 10.91
C VAL A 53 4.09 -7.03 11.70
N TRP A 54 4.78 -6.94 12.83
CA TRP A 54 5.13 -8.10 13.65
C TRP A 54 4.78 -7.88 15.13
N GLY A 55 4.66 -8.95 15.87
CA GLY A 55 4.31 -8.92 17.30
C GLY A 55 3.76 -10.25 17.76
N ASN A 56 3.47 -10.34 19.06
CA ASN A 56 2.94 -11.54 19.69
C ASN A 56 1.58 -11.95 19.09
N LYS A 57 1.21 -13.21 19.29
CA LYS A 57 -0.12 -13.71 18.94
C LYS A 57 -1.19 -12.83 19.62
N SER A 58 -2.25 -12.55 18.90
CA SER A 58 -3.39 -11.73 19.37
C SER A 58 -3.02 -10.28 19.76
N ALA A 59 -1.91 -9.74 19.26
CA ALA A 59 -1.51 -8.35 19.49
C ALA A 59 -2.25 -7.33 18.60
N GLY A 60 -3.16 -7.77 17.73
CA GLY A 60 -3.94 -6.90 16.85
C GLY A 60 -3.32 -6.64 15.48
N LYS A 61 -2.33 -7.43 15.03
CA LYS A 61 -1.67 -7.25 13.73
C LYS A 61 -2.65 -7.27 12.55
N SER A 62 -3.48 -8.32 12.47
CA SER A 62 -4.49 -8.44 11.40
C SER A 62 -5.54 -7.34 11.48
N SER A 63 -5.97 -6.97 12.69
CA SER A 63 -6.91 -5.85 12.89
C SER A 63 -6.32 -4.52 12.42
N PHE A 64 -5.03 -4.27 12.67
CA PHE A 64 -4.35 -3.09 12.17
C PHE A 64 -4.29 -3.10 10.62
N CYS A 65 -3.95 -4.24 10.01
CA CYS A 65 -3.91 -4.36 8.55
C CYS A 65 -5.30 -4.16 7.92
N LEU A 66 -6.37 -4.70 8.51
CA LEU A 66 -7.74 -4.47 8.06
C LEU A 66 -8.14 -2.99 8.17
N GLN A 67 -7.76 -2.31 9.24
CA GLN A 67 -7.98 -0.87 9.37
C GLN A 67 -7.18 -0.06 8.34
N MET A 68 -5.97 -0.51 7.98
CA MET A 68 -5.21 0.10 6.87
C MET A 68 -5.96 -0.02 5.54
N ILE A 69 -6.56 -1.19 5.26
CA ILE A 69 -7.42 -1.39 4.08
C ILE A 69 -8.60 -0.42 4.12
N ALA A 70 -9.29 -0.30 5.26
CA ALA A 70 -10.40 0.62 5.41
C ALA A 70 -10.00 2.08 5.12
N GLU A 71 -8.83 2.53 5.57
CA GLU A 71 -8.31 3.87 5.26
C GLU A 71 -7.99 4.02 3.77
N ALA A 72 -7.39 3.01 3.13
CA ALA A 72 -7.10 3.03 1.70
C ALA A 72 -8.39 3.05 0.85
N GLN A 73 -9.39 2.25 1.19
CA GLN A 73 -10.69 2.23 0.51
C GLN A 73 -11.42 3.58 0.61
N LYS A 74 -11.32 4.30 1.74
CA LYS A 74 -11.85 5.67 1.87
C LYS A 74 -11.20 6.66 0.89
N GLU A 75 -9.98 6.39 0.48
CA GLU A 75 -9.26 7.18 -0.53
C GLU A 75 -9.55 6.70 -1.98
N GLY A 76 -10.46 5.73 -2.15
CA GLY A 76 -10.84 5.17 -3.44
C GLY A 76 -9.85 4.16 -4.02
N LYS A 77 -9.00 3.57 -3.19
CA LYS A 77 -8.00 2.58 -3.61
C LYS A 77 -8.58 1.18 -3.64
N THR A 78 -8.11 0.38 -4.58
CA THR A 78 -8.41 -1.04 -4.70
C THR A 78 -7.45 -1.84 -3.82
N CYS A 79 -7.98 -2.66 -2.93
CA CYS A 79 -7.19 -3.41 -1.97
C CYS A 79 -7.39 -4.91 -2.12
N ALA A 80 -6.35 -5.68 -1.78
CA ALA A 80 -6.41 -7.13 -1.73
C ALA A 80 -5.92 -7.68 -0.39
N TRP A 81 -6.56 -8.78 0.05
CA TRP A 81 -6.16 -9.55 1.22
C TRP A 81 -5.78 -10.96 0.82
N ILE A 82 -4.50 -11.31 0.94
CA ILE A 82 -4.01 -12.66 0.70
C ILE A 82 -3.87 -13.35 2.05
N ASP A 83 -4.70 -14.35 2.29
CA ASP A 83 -4.87 -14.99 3.60
C ASP A 83 -4.23 -16.38 3.64
N ALA A 84 -3.02 -16.45 4.18
CA ALA A 84 -2.29 -17.72 4.36
C ALA A 84 -2.73 -18.50 5.60
N GLU A 85 -3.28 -17.82 6.60
CA GLU A 85 -3.71 -18.43 7.87
C GLU A 85 -5.18 -18.87 7.85
N HIS A 86 -5.94 -18.51 6.79
CA HIS A 86 -7.37 -18.74 6.67
C HIS A 86 -8.15 -18.19 7.88
N SER A 87 -7.74 -17.02 8.35
CA SER A 87 -8.27 -16.38 9.56
C SER A 87 -9.14 -15.15 9.28
N TYR A 88 -9.39 -14.82 8.01
CA TYR A 88 -10.23 -13.71 7.63
C TYR A 88 -11.67 -13.90 8.11
N SER A 89 -12.21 -12.87 8.75
CA SER A 89 -13.60 -12.79 9.15
C SER A 89 -14.21 -11.54 8.55
N GLN A 90 -15.18 -11.73 7.66
CA GLN A 90 -15.91 -10.63 7.02
C GLN A 90 -16.57 -9.74 8.06
N GLU A 91 -17.30 -10.33 9.02
CA GLU A 91 -17.98 -9.59 10.09
C GLU A 91 -17.02 -8.69 10.88
N TRP A 92 -15.82 -9.20 11.18
CA TRP A 92 -14.80 -8.42 11.89
C TRP A 92 -14.19 -7.33 11.01
N ALA A 93 -13.92 -7.62 9.74
CA ALA A 93 -13.40 -6.64 8.79
C ALA A 93 -14.38 -5.46 8.62
N GLU A 94 -15.66 -5.74 8.45
CA GLU A 94 -16.72 -4.73 8.34
C GLU A 94 -16.87 -3.88 9.61
N LYS A 95 -16.75 -4.48 10.79
CA LYS A 95 -16.70 -3.73 12.07
C LYS A 95 -15.50 -2.78 12.14
N LEU A 96 -14.40 -3.10 11.48
CA LEU A 96 -13.23 -2.25 11.40
C LEU A 96 -13.29 -1.21 10.26
N GLY A 97 -14.38 -1.21 9.49
CA GLY A 97 -14.65 -0.23 8.46
C GLY A 97 -14.26 -0.67 7.04
N VAL A 98 -13.90 -1.93 6.84
CA VAL A 98 -13.61 -2.49 5.51
C VAL A 98 -14.91 -2.68 4.73
N ASN A 99 -14.94 -2.24 3.49
CA ASN A 99 -15.98 -2.61 2.53
C ASN A 99 -15.61 -3.97 1.90
N SER A 100 -16.23 -5.04 2.37
CA SER A 100 -15.92 -6.41 1.93
C SER A 100 -16.33 -6.66 0.48
N ASP A 101 -17.30 -5.92 -0.06
CA ASP A 101 -17.75 -6.06 -1.45
C ASP A 101 -16.70 -5.51 -2.45
N GLU A 102 -15.83 -4.63 -1.99
CA GLU A 102 -14.76 -4.02 -2.78
C GLU A 102 -13.36 -4.56 -2.42
N LEU A 103 -13.29 -5.60 -1.57
CA LEU A 103 -12.04 -6.21 -1.17
C LEU A 103 -11.77 -7.48 -1.99
N ILE A 104 -10.65 -7.52 -2.68
CA ILE A 104 -10.18 -8.74 -3.34
C ILE A 104 -9.66 -9.70 -2.27
N TYR A 105 -10.25 -10.89 -2.15
CA TYR A 105 -9.84 -11.91 -1.20
C TYR A 105 -9.24 -13.12 -1.90
N SER A 106 -8.07 -13.55 -1.46
CA SER A 106 -7.42 -14.76 -1.97
C SER A 106 -6.96 -15.66 -0.82
N PRO A 107 -7.54 -16.86 -0.67
CA PRO A 107 -7.01 -17.86 0.25
C PRO A 107 -5.77 -18.52 -0.39
N ALA A 108 -4.60 -18.19 0.11
CA ALA A 108 -3.36 -18.81 -0.35
C ALA A 108 -3.08 -20.11 0.41
N LYS A 109 -2.71 -21.17 -0.32
CA LYS A 109 -2.37 -22.47 0.29
C LYS A 109 -0.88 -22.65 0.48
N THR A 110 -0.08 -22.04 -0.37
CA THR A 110 1.38 -22.14 -0.34
C THR A 110 2.02 -20.75 -0.49
N ILE A 111 3.30 -20.66 -0.14
CA ILE A 111 4.07 -19.41 -0.33
C ILE A 111 4.13 -19.05 -1.83
N ASN A 112 4.26 -20.04 -2.70
CA ASN A 112 4.29 -19.79 -4.15
C ASN A 112 2.96 -19.20 -4.62
N ASP A 113 1.82 -19.74 -4.17
CA ASP A 113 0.50 -19.18 -4.48
C ASP A 113 0.39 -17.72 -4.02
N MET A 114 0.91 -17.40 -2.83
CA MET A 114 0.91 -16.02 -2.32
C MET A 114 1.70 -15.07 -3.23
N VAL A 115 2.88 -15.48 -3.64
CA VAL A 115 3.76 -14.68 -4.49
C VAL A 115 3.14 -14.48 -5.87
N ASP A 116 2.63 -15.56 -6.48
CA ASP A 116 2.01 -15.53 -7.80
C ASP A 116 0.77 -14.63 -7.82
N VAL A 117 -0.10 -14.76 -6.81
CA VAL A 117 -1.29 -13.91 -6.68
C VAL A 117 -0.89 -12.45 -6.46
N ALA A 118 0.05 -12.18 -5.56
CA ALA A 118 0.52 -10.83 -5.30
C ALA A 118 1.12 -10.17 -6.56
N GLN A 119 1.92 -10.90 -7.32
CA GLN A 119 2.50 -10.40 -8.57
C GLN A 119 1.41 -10.06 -9.59
N GLN A 120 0.45 -10.95 -9.82
CA GLN A 120 -0.63 -10.71 -10.77
C GLN A 120 -1.52 -9.52 -10.35
N LEU A 121 -1.79 -9.37 -9.06
CA LEU A 121 -2.56 -8.23 -8.55
C LEU A 121 -1.82 -6.91 -8.73
N MET A 122 -0.50 -6.88 -8.49
CA MET A 122 0.33 -5.69 -8.75
C MET A 122 0.38 -5.34 -10.25
N GLU A 123 0.42 -6.33 -11.14
CA GLU A 123 0.37 -6.13 -12.60
C GLU A 123 -1.01 -5.62 -13.07
N ALA A 124 -2.06 -5.87 -12.28
CA ALA A 124 -3.44 -5.41 -12.52
C ALA A 124 -3.77 -4.06 -11.84
N ASP A 125 -2.76 -3.30 -11.43
CA ASP A 125 -2.90 -1.98 -10.77
C ASP A 125 -3.75 -2.01 -9.48
N VAL A 126 -3.61 -3.04 -8.66
CA VAL A 126 -4.13 -3.05 -7.29
C VAL A 126 -3.22 -2.22 -6.39
N ASP A 127 -3.80 -1.32 -5.60
CA ASP A 127 -3.10 -0.36 -4.74
C ASP A 127 -2.40 -0.98 -3.50
#